data_d48392fdd14f81446e1ac4d0d3c2c9c6
#
_entry.id   d48392fdd14f81446e1ac4d0d3c2c9c6
#
_cell.length_a   1.000
_cell.length_b   1.000
_cell.length_c   1.000
_cell.angle_alpha   90.00
_cell.angle_beta   90.00
_cell.angle_gamma   90.00
#
_symmetry.space_group_name_H-M   'P 1'
#
loop_
_entity.id
_entity.type
_entity.pdbx_description
1 polymer ?
#
loop_
_entity_poly.entity_id
_entity_poly.type
_entity_poly.pdbx_seq_one_letter_code
_entity_poly.pdbx_strand_id
1 'polypeptide(L)'
;MSTKVLVTGGNCKNKGAQSMLFVTIDEIRKRIPDCEVYFGCSVGDPKFSDVHFKQICYSREARYIALGRQVVLNVFIAIAKAVVYFLFGKRSNLLNFYDVKRYISSMDLIVDVSGFALGDKWSRRINESFLNTIRLAKRYQIPIFIMPQSFGPFQYPSELEDIKEQIADLMPYPQRIFAREKEGYELLTKDFGLTNVVYSSDLVLQNTGVEMENIYKEPPALSLPAISTEHNVGIIPNRQCFVHGEKETILKRYRVIVDQLLEQHKEVYLFRHSFEDLTYCRQIAEMFENEPHVHLLQNDFSCFEYDAFVRNFEFIICSRFHGIVHAYKNHIPAIALGWAVKYRELTASVGQAEYIFDITDEACDEEAMLQALQKMVRNYEQEREVIKSHIQGIQSENCFECLSEWVKKNYE
;
A
#
# COMPACT_ATOMS: atom_id res chain seq x y z
N MET A 1 -0.20 27.53 17.86
CA MET A 1 -1.20 27.19 16.80
C MET A 1 -1.09 25.70 16.55
N SER A 2 -2.18 25.00 16.28
CA SER A 2 -2.15 23.57 15.98
C SER A 2 -1.42 23.31 14.65
N THR A 3 -0.49 22.36 14.61
CA THR A 3 0.25 21.95 13.40
C THR A 3 -0.69 21.25 12.42
N LYS A 4 -0.77 21.71 11.18
CA LYS A 4 -1.62 21.12 10.14
C LYS A 4 -0.82 20.20 9.24
N VAL A 5 -1.14 18.91 9.29
CA VAL A 5 -0.45 17.87 8.54
C VAL A 5 -1.36 17.33 7.43
N LEU A 6 -0.91 17.37 6.20
CA LEU A 6 -1.59 16.77 5.04
C LEU A 6 -0.98 15.42 4.69
N VAL A 7 -1.74 14.36 4.83
CA VAL A 7 -1.38 13.01 4.35
C VAL A 7 -1.86 12.85 2.91
N THR A 8 -0.98 12.44 2.01
CA THR A 8 -1.26 12.24 0.58
C THR A 8 -0.88 10.81 0.14
N GLY A 9 -1.34 10.39 -1.02
CA GLY A 9 -0.98 9.09 -1.61
C GLY A 9 -1.76 7.90 -1.08
N GLY A 10 -2.48 8.04 0.03
CA GLY A 10 -3.33 6.98 0.58
C GLY A 10 -4.48 6.60 -0.35
N ASN A 11 -4.92 5.35 -0.27
CA ASN A 11 -6.05 4.83 -1.05
C ASN A 11 -6.90 3.91 -0.17
N CYS A 12 -8.21 4.19 -0.12
CA CYS A 12 -9.12 3.44 0.74
C CYS A 12 -9.73 2.19 0.09
N LYS A 13 -9.46 1.93 -1.20
CA LYS A 13 -9.95 0.76 -1.93
C LYS A 13 -9.02 -0.46 -1.83
N ASN A 14 -7.77 -0.24 -1.49
CA ASN A 14 -6.75 -1.26 -1.30
C ASN A 14 -6.37 -1.30 0.18
N LYS A 15 -6.46 -2.48 0.81
CA LYS A 15 -6.23 -2.64 2.25
C LYS A 15 -4.81 -2.26 2.67
N GLY A 16 -3.81 -2.53 1.83
CA GLY A 16 -2.44 -2.13 2.11
C GLY A 16 -2.25 -0.62 2.11
N ALA A 17 -2.80 0.08 1.11
CA ALA A 17 -2.77 1.54 1.09
C ALA A 17 -3.63 2.17 2.21
N GLN A 18 -4.73 1.51 2.59
CA GLN A 18 -5.53 1.89 3.75
C GLN A 18 -4.75 1.73 5.05
N SER A 19 -4.00 0.62 5.21
CA SER A 19 -3.14 0.40 6.37
C SER A 19 -2.05 1.45 6.47
N MET A 20 -1.35 1.74 5.37
CA MET A 20 -0.33 2.80 5.36
C MET A 20 -0.90 4.15 5.76
N LEU A 21 -2.11 4.50 5.28
CA LEU A 21 -2.79 5.74 5.66
C LEU A 21 -3.10 5.78 7.16
N PHE A 22 -3.69 4.73 7.70
CA PHE A 22 -4.13 4.71 9.10
C PHE A 22 -2.96 4.59 10.07
N VAL A 23 -1.94 3.79 9.76
CA VAL A 23 -0.68 3.78 10.51
C VAL A 23 -0.08 5.19 10.53
N THR A 24 -0.04 5.89 9.40
CA THR A 24 0.52 7.25 9.34
C THR A 24 -0.29 8.24 10.16
N ILE A 25 -1.62 8.20 10.12
CA ILE A 25 -2.47 9.09 10.93
C ILE A 25 -2.26 8.83 12.42
N ASP A 26 -2.26 7.56 12.82
CA ASP A 26 -2.03 7.14 14.21
C ASP A 26 -0.66 7.62 14.72
N GLU A 27 0.39 7.34 13.97
CA GLU A 27 1.77 7.70 14.33
C GLU A 27 1.99 9.22 14.38
N ILE A 28 1.37 9.99 13.48
CA ILE A 28 1.38 11.45 13.53
C ILE A 28 0.71 11.95 14.82
N ARG A 29 -0.46 11.43 15.15
CA ARG A 29 -1.20 11.88 16.34
C ARG A 29 -0.51 11.49 17.66
N LYS A 30 0.17 10.35 17.70
CA LYS A 30 0.98 9.93 18.86
C LYS A 30 2.18 10.86 19.09
N ARG A 31 2.80 11.35 18.02
CA ARG A 31 4.08 12.07 18.08
C ARG A 31 3.96 13.58 17.98
N ILE A 32 2.88 14.09 17.42
CA ILE A 32 2.62 15.52 17.26
C ILE A 32 1.30 15.82 17.98
N PRO A 33 1.35 16.07 19.29
CA PRO A 33 0.16 16.42 20.05
C PRO A 33 -0.52 17.67 19.46
N ASP A 34 -1.85 17.74 19.54
CA ASP A 34 -2.67 18.85 19.07
C ASP A 34 -2.57 19.15 17.56
N CYS A 35 -2.10 18.20 16.74
CA CYS A 35 -2.10 18.37 15.28
C CYS A 35 -3.50 18.23 14.68
N GLU A 36 -3.75 19.00 13.62
CA GLU A 36 -4.89 18.79 12.73
C GLU A 36 -4.45 17.95 11.52
N VAL A 37 -4.98 16.73 11.40
CA VAL A 37 -4.65 15.86 10.27
C VAL A 37 -5.66 16.04 9.15
N TYR A 38 -5.14 16.20 7.94
CA TYR A 38 -5.90 16.27 6.70
C TYR A 38 -5.50 15.11 5.80
N PHE A 39 -6.48 14.48 5.13
CA PHE A 39 -6.25 13.44 4.14
C PHE A 39 -6.62 13.95 2.75
N GLY A 40 -5.65 14.02 1.86
CA GLY A 40 -5.83 14.38 0.47
C GLY A 40 -6.27 13.19 -0.37
N CYS A 41 -7.55 13.15 -0.76
CA CYS A 41 -8.16 12.08 -1.53
C CYS A 41 -8.63 12.53 -2.91
N SER A 42 -8.93 11.57 -3.79
CA SER A 42 -9.51 11.85 -5.11
C SER A 42 -11.03 11.99 -5.03
N VAL A 43 -11.60 12.76 -5.95
CA VAL A 43 -13.06 12.80 -6.13
C VAL A 43 -13.55 11.39 -6.50
N GLY A 44 -14.49 10.87 -5.73
CA GLY A 44 -15.01 9.50 -5.88
C GLY A 44 -14.40 8.46 -4.93
N ASP A 45 -13.43 8.87 -4.10
CA ASP A 45 -13.00 8.02 -2.99
C ASP A 45 -14.08 7.96 -1.89
N PRO A 46 -14.12 6.87 -1.12
CA PRO A 46 -15.05 6.75 0.01
C PRO A 46 -14.92 7.92 0.98
N LYS A 47 -16.04 8.41 1.47
CA LYS A 47 -16.05 9.38 2.55
C LYS A 47 -16.06 8.64 3.88
N PHE A 48 -15.18 9.03 4.76
CA PHE A 48 -15.20 8.58 6.14
C PHE A 48 -16.13 9.47 6.96
N SER A 49 -17.00 8.87 7.75
CA SER A 49 -17.73 9.52 8.83
C SER A 49 -17.05 9.23 10.17
N ASP A 50 -17.26 10.08 11.13
CA ASP A 50 -16.84 9.87 12.52
C ASP A 50 -15.36 9.58 12.74
N VAL A 51 -14.52 10.26 11.94
CA VAL A 51 -13.06 10.20 12.00
C VAL A 51 -12.46 11.49 12.58
N HIS A 52 -11.26 11.38 13.13
CA HIS A 52 -10.50 12.50 13.68
C HIS A 52 -9.67 13.28 12.67
N PHE A 53 -9.77 12.97 11.39
CA PHE A 53 -9.10 13.69 10.31
C PHE A 53 -10.09 14.33 9.33
N LYS A 54 -9.65 15.35 8.62
CA LYS A 54 -10.47 16.06 7.63
C LYS A 54 -10.12 15.59 6.22
N GLN A 55 -11.09 15.09 5.45
CA GLN A 55 -10.86 14.74 4.04
C GLN A 55 -10.92 15.96 3.14
N ILE A 56 -9.89 16.14 2.33
CA ILE A 56 -9.84 17.13 1.25
C ILE A 56 -9.90 16.38 -0.07
N CYS A 57 -11.10 16.28 -0.65
CA CYS A 57 -11.28 15.65 -1.95
C CYS A 57 -11.06 16.69 -3.06
N TYR A 58 -10.09 16.43 -3.93
CA TYR A 58 -9.80 17.29 -5.07
C TYR A 58 -9.69 16.52 -6.37
N SER A 59 -10.09 17.20 -7.46
CA SER A 59 -9.90 16.64 -8.79
C SER A 59 -8.45 16.83 -9.25
N ARG A 60 -8.05 16.00 -10.22
CA ARG A 60 -6.75 16.14 -10.88
C ARG A 60 -6.55 17.52 -11.49
N GLU A 61 -7.61 18.06 -12.12
CA GLU A 61 -7.61 19.37 -12.73
C GLU A 61 -7.34 20.48 -11.68
N ALA A 62 -7.94 20.37 -10.49
CA ALA A 62 -7.69 21.29 -9.40
C ALA A 62 -6.21 21.31 -8.98
N ARG A 63 -5.52 20.13 -8.98
CA ARG A 63 -4.07 20.03 -8.76
C ARG A 63 -3.27 20.79 -9.82
N TYR A 64 -3.56 20.60 -11.11
CA TYR A 64 -2.85 21.30 -12.21
C TYR A 64 -3.02 22.81 -12.13
N ILE A 65 -4.23 23.26 -11.81
CA ILE A 65 -4.49 24.70 -11.66
C ILE A 65 -3.75 25.25 -10.44
N ALA A 66 -3.71 24.55 -9.32
CA ALA A 66 -2.93 24.95 -8.15
C ALA A 66 -1.43 25.07 -8.44
N LEU A 67 -0.92 24.27 -9.40
CA LEU A 67 0.45 24.37 -9.91
C LEU A 67 0.71 25.53 -10.87
N GLY A 68 -0.34 26.22 -11.36
CA GLY A 68 -0.22 27.32 -12.33
C GLY A 68 0.26 26.88 -13.71
N ARG A 69 0.18 25.59 -14.04
CA ARG A 69 0.54 25.05 -15.37
C ARG A 69 -0.67 25.14 -16.32
N GLN A 70 -0.42 25.63 -17.55
CA GLN A 70 -1.41 25.72 -18.64
C GLN A 70 -2.74 26.38 -18.21
N VAL A 71 -2.64 27.50 -17.51
CA VAL A 71 -3.80 28.21 -16.92
C VAL A 71 -4.91 28.46 -17.96
N VAL A 72 -4.56 28.86 -19.18
CA VAL A 72 -5.55 29.25 -20.20
C VAL A 72 -6.38 28.05 -20.68
N LEU A 73 -5.75 26.94 -21.10
CA LEU A 73 -6.46 25.79 -21.62
C LEU A 73 -7.29 25.08 -20.52
N ASN A 74 -6.73 24.96 -19.31
CA ASN A 74 -7.41 24.32 -18.20
C ASN A 74 -8.56 25.17 -17.64
N VAL A 75 -8.45 26.50 -17.68
CA VAL A 75 -9.56 27.42 -17.36
C VAL A 75 -10.70 27.24 -18.37
N PHE A 76 -10.41 27.16 -19.67
CA PHE A 76 -11.44 26.90 -20.68
C PHE A 76 -12.13 25.55 -20.49
N ILE A 77 -11.37 24.49 -20.22
CA ILE A 77 -11.94 23.15 -19.95
C ILE A 77 -12.76 23.16 -18.64
N ALA A 78 -12.29 23.85 -17.62
CA ALA A 78 -13.01 24.00 -16.35
C ALA A 78 -14.30 24.81 -16.50
N ILE A 79 -14.27 25.89 -17.28
CA ILE A 79 -15.47 26.71 -17.61
C ILE A 79 -16.45 25.88 -18.45
N ALA A 80 -15.99 25.17 -19.48
CA ALA A 80 -16.85 24.29 -20.29
C ALA A 80 -17.52 23.21 -19.45
N LYS A 81 -16.76 22.52 -18.58
CA LYS A 81 -17.31 21.54 -17.63
C LYS A 81 -18.28 22.18 -16.63
N ALA A 82 -18.01 23.39 -16.14
CA ALA A 82 -18.91 24.11 -15.24
C ALA A 82 -20.24 24.47 -15.90
N VAL A 83 -20.20 24.92 -17.15
CA VAL A 83 -21.41 25.21 -17.94
C VAL A 83 -22.23 23.94 -18.16
N VAL A 84 -21.58 22.82 -18.54
CA VAL A 84 -22.26 21.53 -18.70
C VAL A 84 -22.85 21.03 -17.38
N TYR A 85 -22.13 21.15 -16.27
CA TYR A 85 -22.66 20.77 -14.95
C TYR A 85 -23.79 21.67 -14.46
N PHE A 86 -23.72 22.97 -14.73
CA PHE A 86 -24.78 23.92 -14.39
C PHE A 86 -26.08 23.62 -15.17
N LEU A 87 -25.97 23.32 -16.47
CA LEU A 87 -27.10 22.98 -17.32
C LEU A 87 -27.75 21.64 -16.95
N PHE A 88 -27.01 20.70 -16.40
CA PHE A 88 -27.51 19.35 -16.01
C PHE A 88 -27.69 19.15 -14.49
N GLY A 89 -27.70 20.23 -13.70
CA GLY A 89 -28.07 20.21 -12.28
C GLY A 89 -27.08 19.55 -11.33
N LYS A 90 -25.84 19.26 -11.76
CA LYS A 90 -24.78 18.71 -10.88
C LYS A 90 -23.88 19.84 -10.38
N ARG A 91 -23.60 19.91 -9.07
CA ARG A 91 -22.69 20.91 -8.48
C ARG A 91 -21.30 20.83 -9.11
N SER A 92 -20.77 21.96 -9.59
CA SER A 92 -19.50 22.01 -10.31
C SER A 92 -18.29 21.86 -9.37
N ASN A 93 -17.26 21.12 -9.83
CA ASN A 93 -15.97 20.99 -9.15
C ASN A 93 -15.09 22.26 -9.17
N LEU A 94 -15.58 23.38 -9.74
CA LEU A 94 -14.87 24.68 -9.78
C LEU A 94 -14.70 25.29 -8.38
N LEU A 95 -15.65 25.09 -7.48
CA LEU A 95 -15.54 25.50 -6.07
C LEU A 95 -14.39 24.78 -5.37
N ASN A 96 -14.04 23.56 -5.78
CA ASN A 96 -12.92 22.82 -5.22
C ASN A 96 -11.53 23.41 -5.52
N PHE A 97 -11.37 24.24 -6.56
CA PHE A 97 -10.05 24.80 -6.89
C PHE A 97 -9.54 25.81 -5.86
N TYR A 98 -10.37 26.78 -5.51
CA TYR A 98 -10.01 27.79 -4.49
C TYR A 98 -9.83 27.15 -3.12
N ASP A 99 -10.67 26.18 -2.80
CA ASP A 99 -10.57 25.44 -1.56
C ASP A 99 -9.28 24.60 -1.51
N VAL A 100 -8.92 23.88 -2.59
CA VAL A 100 -7.68 23.11 -2.67
C VAL A 100 -6.45 24.02 -2.50
N LYS A 101 -6.40 25.17 -3.21
CA LYS A 101 -5.30 26.12 -3.05
C LYS A 101 -5.21 26.63 -1.61
N ARG A 102 -6.35 27.07 -1.03
CA ARG A 102 -6.43 27.57 0.33
C ARG A 102 -6.00 26.52 1.35
N TYR A 103 -6.47 25.28 1.21
CA TYR A 103 -6.10 24.20 2.12
C TYR A 103 -4.62 23.83 2.00
N ILE A 104 -4.12 23.57 0.79
CA ILE A 104 -2.70 23.18 0.61
C ILE A 104 -1.77 24.28 1.12
N SER A 105 -2.01 25.54 0.76
CA SER A 105 -1.15 26.65 1.20
C SER A 105 -1.21 26.95 2.70
N SER A 106 -2.14 26.35 3.43
CA SER A 106 -2.27 26.49 4.89
C SER A 106 -1.72 25.30 5.67
N MET A 107 -1.13 24.31 4.99
CA MET A 107 -0.51 23.14 5.65
C MET A 107 0.90 23.51 6.12
N ASP A 108 1.27 22.98 7.27
CA ASP A 108 2.60 23.11 7.84
C ASP A 108 3.52 21.96 7.41
N LEU A 109 2.95 20.80 7.10
CA LEU A 109 3.68 19.58 6.74
C LEU A 109 2.88 18.73 5.76
N ILE A 110 3.57 18.08 4.82
CA ILE A 110 2.99 17.03 3.96
C ILE A 110 3.70 15.71 4.24
N VAL A 111 2.92 14.63 4.35
CA VAL A 111 3.42 13.26 4.51
C VAL A 111 2.81 12.40 3.39
N ASP A 112 3.63 11.89 2.48
CA ASP A 112 3.19 11.07 1.36
C ASP A 112 3.34 9.58 1.65
N VAL A 113 2.26 8.81 1.43
CA VAL A 113 2.17 7.36 1.65
C VAL A 113 1.75 6.61 0.40
N SER A 114 2.24 7.02 -0.77
CA SER A 114 1.81 6.47 -2.07
C SER A 114 2.15 4.97 -2.25
N GLY A 115 3.11 4.44 -1.51
CA GLY A 115 3.50 3.04 -1.50
C GLY A 115 4.28 2.56 -2.74
N PHE A 116 3.83 2.88 -3.94
CA PHE A 116 4.55 2.69 -5.21
C PHE A 116 3.89 3.55 -6.29
N ALA A 117 4.44 4.71 -6.57
CA ALA A 117 3.88 5.67 -7.53
C ALA A 117 4.91 6.26 -8.51
N LEU A 118 6.19 5.87 -8.41
CA LEU A 118 7.27 6.38 -9.25
C LEU A 118 8.13 5.24 -9.80
N GLY A 119 8.10 5.07 -11.14
CA GLY A 119 8.83 4.03 -11.87
C GLY A 119 8.29 3.83 -13.28
N ASP A 120 9.04 3.12 -14.13
CA ASP A 120 8.73 2.89 -15.55
C ASP A 120 7.52 1.96 -15.78
N LYS A 121 7.16 1.15 -14.78
CA LYS A 121 5.95 0.31 -14.80
C LYS A 121 4.65 1.12 -14.72
N TRP A 122 4.74 2.42 -14.42
CA TRP A 122 3.61 3.29 -14.30
C TRP A 122 3.43 4.21 -15.50
N SER A 123 2.18 4.48 -15.84
CA SER A 123 1.87 5.49 -16.88
C SER A 123 2.38 6.87 -16.47
N ARG A 124 2.61 7.75 -17.45
CA ARG A 124 2.90 9.18 -17.23
C ARG A 124 2.02 9.81 -16.16
N ARG A 125 0.73 9.49 -16.21
CA ARG A 125 -0.27 10.02 -15.29
C ARG A 125 0.03 9.73 -13.83
N ILE A 126 0.49 8.52 -13.51
CA ILE A 126 0.77 8.11 -12.13
C ILE A 126 2.07 8.77 -11.65
N ASN A 127 3.14 8.69 -12.44
CA ASN A 127 4.42 9.34 -12.16
C ASN A 127 4.22 10.86 -11.91
N GLU A 128 3.55 11.56 -12.83
CA GLU A 128 3.29 12.99 -12.69
C GLU A 128 2.38 13.31 -11.49
N SER A 129 1.43 12.46 -11.14
CA SER A 129 0.58 12.67 -9.97
C SER A 129 1.40 12.71 -8.68
N PHE A 130 2.37 11.81 -8.53
CA PHE A 130 3.30 11.80 -7.41
C PHE A 130 4.22 13.01 -7.43
N LEU A 131 4.91 13.27 -8.55
CA LEU A 131 5.83 14.41 -8.70
C LEU A 131 5.11 15.76 -8.50
N ASN A 132 3.85 15.86 -8.88
CA ASN A 132 3.04 17.07 -8.65
C ASN A 132 2.75 17.33 -7.17
N THR A 133 2.72 16.31 -6.32
CA THR A 133 2.62 16.51 -4.86
C THR A 133 3.88 17.23 -4.35
N ILE A 134 5.06 16.79 -4.80
CA ILE A 134 6.34 17.44 -4.44
C ILE A 134 6.43 18.86 -5.03
N ARG A 135 5.96 19.06 -6.26
CA ARG A 135 5.88 20.40 -6.89
C ARG A 135 5.00 21.36 -6.10
N LEU A 136 3.85 20.91 -5.61
CA LEU A 136 2.96 21.70 -4.76
C LEU A 136 3.66 22.06 -3.44
N ALA A 137 4.30 21.08 -2.80
CA ALA A 137 5.09 21.30 -1.59
C ALA A 137 6.18 22.36 -1.82
N LYS A 138 7.00 22.20 -2.87
CA LYS A 138 8.08 23.14 -3.26
C LYS A 138 7.52 24.54 -3.56
N ARG A 139 6.38 24.64 -4.27
CA ARG A 139 5.75 25.92 -4.63
C ARG A 139 5.26 26.71 -3.41
N TYR A 140 4.68 26.04 -2.43
CA TYR A 140 4.14 26.67 -1.23
C TYR A 140 5.13 26.64 -0.06
N GLN A 141 6.37 26.18 -0.29
CA GLN A 141 7.43 26.07 0.71
C GLN A 141 7.03 25.20 1.92
N ILE A 142 6.22 24.17 1.67
CA ILE A 142 5.79 23.24 2.69
C ILE A 142 6.78 22.06 2.74
N PRO A 143 7.35 21.74 3.90
CA PRO A 143 8.17 20.55 4.05
C PRO A 143 7.36 19.29 3.74
N ILE A 144 8.01 18.31 3.08
CA ILE A 144 7.37 17.05 2.72
C ILE A 144 8.29 15.87 3.09
N PHE A 145 7.69 14.84 3.67
CA PHE A 145 8.29 13.54 3.91
C PHE A 145 7.66 12.50 2.99
N ILE A 146 8.48 11.71 2.33
CA ILE A 146 8.04 10.57 1.52
C ILE A 146 8.28 9.30 2.33
N MET A 147 7.20 8.72 2.86
CA MET A 147 7.25 7.55 3.72
C MET A 147 7.64 6.28 2.95
N PRO A 148 8.00 5.17 3.63
CA PRO A 148 8.52 3.97 2.99
C PRO A 148 7.69 3.50 1.81
N GLN A 149 8.30 3.52 0.61
CA GLN A 149 7.67 3.07 -0.63
C GLN A 149 8.69 2.54 -1.64
N SER A 150 8.18 1.83 -2.65
CA SER A 150 8.98 1.32 -3.76
C SER A 150 9.30 2.42 -4.77
N PHE A 151 10.50 2.36 -5.34
CA PHE A 151 10.97 3.26 -6.41
C PHE A 151 11.60 2.47 -7.55
N GLY A 152 11.33 2.91 -8.80
CA GLY A 152 11.94 2.34 -9.98
C GLY A 152 11.29 1.02 -10.47
N PRO A 153 11.92 0.33 -11.43
CA PRO A 153 13.02 0.83 -12.25
C PRO A 153 12.70 2.14 -12.98
N PHE A 154 13.74 2.83 -13.47
CA PHE A 154 13.60 4.11 -14.18
C PHE A 154 14.06 4.00 -15.66
N GLN A 155 13.77 2.86 -16.29
CA GLN A 155 14.06 2.59 -17.71
C GLN A 155 12.90 3.07 -18.57
N TYR A 156 12.64 4.38 -18.51
CA TYR A 156 11.54 4.98 -19.26
C TYR A 156 11.77 4.89 -20.77
N PRO A 157 10.72 4.60 -21.57
CA PRO A 157 10.76 4.76 -23.01
C PRO A 157 10.92 6.24 -23.39
N SER A 158 11.34 6.51 -24.62
CA SER A 158 11.69 7.88 -25.08
C SER A 158 10.60 8.91 -24.86
N GLU A 159 9.34 8.54 -24.97
CA GLU A 159 8.17 9.42 -24.73
C GLU A 159 7.97 9.79 -23.25
N LEU A 160 8.64 9.12 -22.32
CA LEU A 160 8.59 9.36 -20.87
C LEU A 160 9.95 9.78 -20.28
N GLU A 161 10.97 9.99 -21.10
CA GLU A 161 12.33 10.32 -20.63
C GLU A 161 12.37 11.62 -19.82
N ASP A 162 11.50 12.59 -20.12
CA ASP A 162 11.35 13.83 -19.35
C ASP A 162 10.93 13.60 -17.89
N ILE A 163 10.45 12.40 -17.55
CA ILE A 163 10.15 12.03 -16.14
C ILE A 163 11.47 11.95 -15.35
N LYS A 164 12.57 11.47 -15.93
CA LYS A 164 13.89 11.45 -15.25
C LYS A 164 14.37 12.86 -14.90
N GLU A 165 14.20 13.81 -15.83
CA GLU A 165 14.54 15.21 -15.57
C GLU A 165 13.69 15.78 -14.42
N GLN A 166 12.40 15.43 -14.40
CA GLN A 166 11.49 15.84 -13.33
C GLN A 166 11.86 15.20 -11.99
N ILE A 167 12.32 13.95 -11.97
CA ILE A 167 12.83 13.28 -10.76
C ILE A 167 14.05 14.05 -10.24
N ALA A 168 15.05 14.33 -11.11
CA ALA A 168 16.26 15.04 -10.76
C ALA A 168 16.00 16.46 -10.19
N ASP A 169 14.97 17.18 -10.71
CA ASP A 169 14.60 18.52 -10.20
C ASP A 169 13.83 18.47 -8.88
N LEU A 170 12.95 17.49 -8.71
CA LEU A 170 11.96 17.53 -7.62
C LEU A 170 12.36 16.71 -6.40
N MET A 171 12.98 15.55 -6.61
CA MET A 171 13.28 14.63 -5.51
C MET A 171 14.37 15.12 -4.51
N PRO A 172 15.21 16.12 -4.83
CA PRO A 172 16.04 16.79 -3.79
C PRO A 172 15.24 17.62 -2.78
N TYR A 173 13.98 17.98 -3.05
CA TYR A 173 13.19 18.88 -2.20
C TYR A 173 12.64 18.22 -0.92
N PRO A 174 12.14 16.96 -0.90
CA PRO A 174 11.67 16.32 0.33
C PRO A 174 12.72 16.32 1.44
N GLN A 175 12.27 16.50 2.68
CA GLN A 175 13.13 16.47 3.87
C GLN A 175 13.77 15.09 4.05
N ARG A 176 13.01 14.02 3.79
CA ARG A 176 13.45 12.63 3.74
C ARG A 176 12.61 11.85 2.75
N ILE A 177 13.24 10.88 2.11
CA ILE A 177 12.65 9.88 1.23
C ILE A 177 13.03 8.53 1.80
N PHE A 178 12.05 7.73 2.19
CA PHE A 178 12.29 6.38 2.68
C PHE A 178 12.05 5.37 1.55
N ALA A 179 13.11 4.74 1.06
CA ALA A 179 13.03 3.65 0.09
C ALA A 179 12.93 2.32 0.83
N ARG A 180 11.88 1.55 0.59
CA ARG A 180 11.65 0.29 1.31
C ARG A 180 12.33 -0.93 0.69
N GLU A 181 12.85 -0.81 -0.53
CA GLU A 181 13.70 -1.81 -1.18
C GLU A 181 15.10 -1.25 -1.41
N LYS A 182 16.11 -2.13 -1.29
CA LYS A 182 17.51 -1.78 -1.53
C LYS A 182 17.74 -1.31 -2.96
N GLU A 183 17.09 -1.96 -3.94
CA GLU A 183 17.16 -1.55 -5.34
C GLU A 183 16.70 -0.10 -5.52
N GLY A 184 15.51 0.26 -4.98
CA GLY A 184 14.98 1.62 -5.05
C GLY A 184 15.89 2.64 -4.36
N TYR A 185 16.47 2.29 -3.21
CA TYR A 185 17.46 3.11 -2.52
C TYR A 185 18.70 3.36 -3.38
N GLU A 186 19.23 2.31 -4.00
CA GLU A 186 20.44 2.42 -4.85
C GLU A 186 20.17 3.24 -6.11
N LEU A 187 19.04 3.03 -6.78
CA LEU A 187 18.65 3.83 -7.95
C LEU A 187 18.56 5.33 -7.61
N LEU A 188 17.89 5.68 -6.50
CA LEU A 188 17.75 7.08 -6.11
C LEU A 188 19.10 7.73 -5.72
N THR A 189 19.94 7.01 -5.00
CA THR A 189 21.22 7.55 -4.50
C THR A 189 22.32 7.53 -5.55
N LYS A 190 22.45 6.48 -6.38
CA LYS A 190 23.52 6.33 -7.37
C LYS A 190 23.18 7.01 -8.70
N ASP A 191 21.96 6.80 -9.23
CA ASP A 191 21.61 7.28 -10.56
C ASP A 191 21.18 8.75 -10.55
N PHE A 192 20.50 9.19 -9.46
CA PHE A 192 20.06 10.57 -9.30
C PHE A 192 20.90 11.39 -8.29
N GLY A 193 21.87 10.78 -7.61
CA GLY A 193 22.76 11.46 -6.67
C GLY A 193 22.05 12.06 -5.46
N LEU A 194 20.87 11.53 -5.06
CA LEU A 194 20.09 12.07 -3.97
C LEU A 194 20.73 11.74 -2.61
N THR A 195 20.83 12.76 -1.74
CA THR A 195 21.43 12.65 -0.40
C THR A 195 20.39 12.60 0.73
N ASN A 196 19.12 12.81 0.42
CA ASN A 196 18.00 12.82 1.36
C ASN A 196 17.23 11.49 1.42
N VAL A 197 17.79 10.42 0.82
CA VAL A 197 17.19 9.09 0.80
C VAL A 197 17.71 8.24 1.97
N VAL A 198 16.81 7.50 2.60
CA VAL A 198 17.10 6.54 3.67
C VAL A 198 16.50 5.19 3.26
N TYR A 199 17.28 4.11 3.41
CA TYR A 199 16.74 2.76 3.32
C TYR A 199 15.94 2.43 4.57
N SER A 200 14.74 1.89 4.42
CA SER A 200 13.83 1.62 5.54
C SER A 200 12.89 0.47 5.19
N SER A 201 12.42 -0.26 6.16
CA SER A 201 11.41 -1.30 5.97
C SER A 201 10.03 -0.70 5.66
N ASP A 202 9.07 -1.54 5.21
CA ASP A 202 7.68 -1.11 5.01
C ASP A 202 7.10 -0.53 6.32
N LEU A 203 6.39 0.59 6.21
CA LEU A 203 5.89 1.31 7.38
C LEU A 203 4.84 0.53 8.19
N VAL A 204 4.13 -0.42 7.55
CA VAL A 204 3.17 -1.27 8.27
C VAL A 204 3.90 -2.33 9.08
N LEU A 205 5.06 -2.82 8.62
CA LEU A 205 5.92 -3.72 9.42
C LEU A 205 6.54 -3.01 10.63
N GLN A 206 6.88 -1.73 10.49
CA GLN A 206 7.46 -0.94 11.59
C GLN A 206 6.46 -0.60 12.69
N ASN A 207 5.14 -0.66 12.38
CA ASN A 207 4.11 -0.30 13.34
C ASN A 207 3.78 -1.45 14.30
N THR A 208 3.87 -1.20 15.61
CA THR A 208 3.60 -2.18 16.67
C THR A 208 2.11 -2.38 16.94
N GLY A 209 1.27 -1.46 16.49
CA GLY A 209 -0.19 -1.48 16.65
C GLY A 209 -0.79 -0.11 16.40
N VAL A 210 -1.98 -0.09 15.80
CA VAL A 210 -2.73 1.13 15.54
C VAL A 210 -3.75 1.33 16.66
N GLU A 211 -3.75 2.50 17.27
CA GLU A 211 -4.80 2.94 18.18
C GLU A 211 -5.95 3.49 17.36
N MET A 212 -7.05 2.71 17.26
CA MET A 212 -8.20 3.08 16.43
C MET A 212 -8.85 4.39 16.89
N GLU A 213 -8.72 4.73 18.16
CA GLU A 213 -9.17 5.99 18.79
C GLU A 213 -8.46 7.23 18.22
N ASN A 214 -7.26 7.06 17.65
CA ASN A 214 -6.56 8.13 16.92
C ASN A 214 -7.15 8.38 15.52
N ILE A 215 -7.93 7.43 15.00
CA ILE A 215 -8.51 7.48 13.66
C ILE A 215 -10.00 7.78 13.72
N TYR A 216 -10.75 7.04 14.55
CA TYR A 216 -12.20 7.12 14.67
C TYR A 216 -12.60 7.77 15.98
N LYS A 217 -13.68 8.56 15.95
CA LYS A 217 -14.34 9.08 17.16
C LYS A 217 -14.98 7.96 17.97
N GLU A 218 -15.57 7.01 17.24
CA GLU A 218 -16.13 5.78 17.77
C GLU A 218 -15.54 4.63 16.93
N PRO A 219 -14.53 3.88 17.45
CA PRO A 219 -13.95 2.76 16.75
C PRO A 219 -14.99 1.71 16.37
N PRO A 220 -15.06 1.28 15.09
CA PRO A 220 -16.00 0.24 14.69
C PRO A 220 -15.62 -1.10 15.31
N ALA A 221 -16.62 -1.88 15.71
CA ALA A 221 -16.40 -3.26 16.11
C ALA A 221 -15.92 -4.09 14.90
N LEU A 222 -14.90 -4.92 15.10
CA LEU A 222 -14.41 -5.82 14.06
C LEU A 222 -15.40 -6.98 13.87
N SER A 223 -15.83 -7.21 12.62
CA SER A 223 -16.73 -8.29 12.26
C SER A 223 -15.95 -9.36 11.50
N LEU A 224 -15.55 -10.42 12.19
CA LEU A 224 -14.80 -11.53 11.59
C LEU A 224 -15.71 -12.74 11.38
N PRO A 225 -15.58 -13.46 10.25
CA PRO A 225 -16.28 -14.73 10.07
C PRO A 225 -15.75 -15.78 11.04
N ALA A 226 -16.64 -16.67 11.48
CA ALA A 226 -16.23 -17.86 12.22
C ALA A 226 -15.50 -18.82 11.26
N ILE A 227 -14.39 -19.35 11.70
CA ILE A 227 -13.62 -20.37 10.99
C ILE A 227 -13.23 -21.49 11.95
N SER A 228 -12.65 -22.58 11.47
CA SER A 228 -12.10 -23.64 12.31
C SER A 228 -11.14 -23.08 13.36
N THR A 229 -10.98 -23.77 14.47
CA THR A 229 -10.03 -23.41 15.52
C THR A 229 -8.60 -23.87 15.23
N GLU A 230 -8.44 -24.87 14.32
CA GLU A 230 -7.17 -25.54 14.08
C GLU A 230 -6.98 -25.80 12.58
N HIS A 231 -5.73 -25.99 12.19
CA HIS A 231 -5.28 -26.42 10.85
C HIS A 231 -5.63 -25.44 9.71
N ASN A 232 -5.86 -24.18 10.03
CA ASN A 232 -6.26 -23.18 9.04
C ASN A 232 -5.09 -22.70 8.18
N VAL A 233 -5.26 -22.72 6.87
CA VAL A 233 -4.35 -22.11 5.89
C VAL A 233 -5.12 -21.10 5.03
N GLY A 234 -4.60 -19.89 4.93
CA GLY A 234 -5.21 -18.84 4.11
C GLY A 234 -4.61 -18.79 2.70
N ILE A 235 -5.45 -18.71 1.67
CA ILE A 235 -5.01 -18.50 0.29
C ILE A 235 -5.56 -17.18 -0.22
N ILE A 236 -4.65 -16.26 -0.59
CA ILE A 236 -4.97 -14.90 -1.03
C ILE A 236 -4.40 -14.67 -2.44
N PRO A 237 -5.16 -15.02 -3.49
CA PRO A 237 -4.74 -14.79 -4.88
C PRO A 237 -4.74 -13.30 -5.22
N ASN A 238 -4.01 -12.95 -6.29
CA ASN A 238 -3.92 -11.59 -6.80
C ASN A 238 -4.26 -11.57 -8.29
N ARG A 239 -5.22 -10.73 -8.66
CA ARG A 239 -5.57 -10.50 -10.08
C ARG A 239 -4.35 -10.27 -10.97
N GLN A 240 -3.31 -9.59 -10.48
CA GLN A 240 -2.13 -9.27 -11.29
C GLN A 240 -1.35 -10.52 -11.72
N CYS A 241 -1.36 -11.60 -10.94
CA CYS A 241 -0.77 -12.87 -11.39
C CYS A 241 -1.44 -13.35 -12.67
N PHE A 242 -2.77 -13.28 -12.75
CA PHE A 242 -3.56 -13.70 -13.91
C PHE A 242 -3.52 -12.72 -15.09
N VAL A 243 -3.00 -11.49 -14.88
CA VAL A 243 -2.75 -10.52 -15.96
C VAL A 243 -1.38 -10.73 -16.58
N HIS A 244 -0.39 -11.13 -15.77
CA HIS A 244 1.00 -11.27 -16.20
C HIS A 244 1.36 -12.70 -16.62
N GLY A 245 0.67 -13.72 -16.10
CA GLY A 245 0.90 -15.12 -16.43
C GLY A 245 -0.26 -15.77 -17.17
N GLU A 246 -0.06 -16.99 -17.62
CA GLU A 246 -1.07 -17.78 -18.31
C GLU A 246 -2.08 -18.33 -17.28
N LYS A 247 -3.37 -18.07 -17.50
CA LYS A 247 -4.44 -18.31 -16.52
C LYS A 247 -4.60 -19.77 -16.14
N GLU A 248 -4.63 -20.67 -17.12
CA GLU A 248 -4.81 -22.10 -16.92
C GLU A 248 -3.64 -22.69 -16.10
N THR A 249 -2.42 -22.29 -16.40
CA THR A 249 -1.22 -22.69 -15.67
C THR A 249 -1.28 -22.23 -14.21
N ILE A 250 -1.68 -20.97 -13.98
CA ILE A 250 -1.81 -20.44 -12.61
C ILE A 250 -2.91 -21.19 -11.83
N LEU A 251 -4.07 -21.46 -12.45
CA LEU A 251 -5.14 -22.22 -11.81
C LEU A 251 -4.70 -23.65 -11.50
N LYS A 252 -3.94 -24.30 -12.41
CA LYS A 252 -3.36 -25.62 -12.17
C LYS A 252 -2.42 -25.63 -10.97
N ARG A 253 -1.56 -24.60 -10.84
CA ARG A 253 -0.66 -24.44 -9.68
C ARG A 253 -1.44 -24.28 -8.38
N TYR A 254 -2.49 -23.46 -8.36
CA TYR A 254 -3.36 -23.37 -7.18
C TYR A 254 -4.06 -24.67 -6.86
N ARG A 255 -4.49 -25.46 -7.88
CA ARG A 255 -5.07 -26.78 -7.66
C ARG A 255 -4.08 -27.69 -6.92
N VAL A 256 -2.86 -27.82 -7.43
CA VAL A 256 -1.83 -28.67 -6.82
C VAL A 256 -1.50 -28.24 -5.38
N ILE A 257 -1.45 -26.92 -5.12
CA ILE A 257 -1.26 -26.38 -3.77
C ILE A 257 -2.40 -26.79 -2.84
N VAL A 258 -3.65 -26.63 -3.27
CA VAL A 258 -4.82 -26.99 -2.43
C VAL A 258 -4.89 -28.50 -2.22
N ASP A 259 -4.70 -29.33 -3.26
CA ASP A 259 -4.67 -30.78 -3.15
C ASP A 259 -3.63 -31.25 -2.10
N GLN A 260 -2.42 -30.66 -2.13
CA GLN A 260 -1.38 -30.95 -1.16
C GLN A 260 -1.76 -30.55 0.28
N LEU A 261 -2.49 -29.43 0.46
CA LEU A 261 -2.97 -29.01 1.78
C LEU A 261 -4.05 -29.94 2.32
N LEU A 262 -4.95 -30.40 1.46
CA LEU A 262 -6.00 -31.36 1.81
C LEU A 262 -5.42 -32.71 2.22
N GLU A 263 -4.38 -33.21 1.53
CA GLU A 263 -3.64 -34.40 1.91
C GLU A 263 -3.01 -34.28 3.33
N GLN A 264 -2.73 -33.07 3.77
CA GLN A 264 -2.21 -32.75 5.10
C GLN A 264 -3.31 -32.37 6.11
N HIS A 265 -4.59 -32.66 5.79
CA HIS A 265 -5.76 -32.36 6.62
C HIS A 265 -5.90 -30.91 7.03
N LYS A 266 -5.56 -29.98 6.13
CA LYS A 266 -5.71 -28.54 6.38
C LYS A 266 -7.10 -28.03 5.98
N GLU A 267 -7.59 -27.05 6.73
CA GLU A 267 -8.75 -26.23 6.39
C GLU A 267 -8.29 -25.05 5.53
N VAL A 268 -8.70 -25.01 4.29
CA VAL A 268 -8.25 -24.02 3.30
C VAL A 268 -9.27 -22.90 3.15
N TYR A 269 -8.85 -21.67 3.42
CA TYR A 269 -9.70 -20.49 3.32
C TYR A 269 -9.24 -19.57 2.20
N LEU A 270 -10.07 -19.43 1.16
CA LEU A 270 -9.87 -18.50 0.05
C LEU A 270 -10.54 -17.17 0.35
N PHE A 271 -9.75 -16.09 0.38
CA PHE A 271 -10.29 -14.74 0.63
C PHE A 271 -9.48 -13.65 -0.08
N ARG A 272 -10.14 -12.52 -0.31
CA ARG A 272 -9.56 -11.42 -1.06
C ARG A 272 -8.82 -10.42 -0.17
N HIS A 273 -7.75 -9.84 -0.71
CA HIS A 273 -7.12 -8.64 -0.15
C HIS A 273 -7.60 -7.36 -0.86
N SER A 274 -7.90 -7.41 -2.15
CA SER A 274 -8.48 -6.33 -2.93
C SER A 274 -9.80 -6.76 -3.56
N PHE A 275 -10.65 -5.79 -3.88
CA PHE A 275 -11.99 -6.08 -4.43
C PHE A 275 -11.96 -6.97 -5.68
N GLU A 276 -11.02 -6.69 -6.59
CA GLU A 276 -10.87 -7.42 -7.85
C GLU A 276 -10.38 -8.87 -7.69
N ASP A 277 -9.86 -9.27 -6.53
CA ASP A 277 -9.31 -10.62 -6.31
C ASP A 277 -10.40 -11.67 -6.09
N LEU A 278 -11.61 -11.26 -5.70
CA LEU A 278 -12.70 -12.19 -5.38
C LEU A 278 -13.05 -13.11 -6.54
N THR A 279 -12.96 -12.62 -7.77
CA THR A 279 -13.21 -13.43 -8.96
C THR A 279 -12.27 -14.64 -9.04
N TYR A 280 -11.01 -14.45 -8.68
CA TYR A 280 -10.00 -15.51 -8.70
C TYR A 280 -10.13 -16.44 -7.49
N CYS A 281 -10.52 -15.92 -6.34
CA CYS A 281 -10.90 -16.77 -5.19
C CYS A 281 -12.03 -17.73 -5.58
N ARG A 282 -13.07 -17.23 -6.28
CA ARG A 282 -14.17 -18.06 -6.76
C ARG A 282 -13.73 -19.13 -7.77
N GLN A 283 -12.92 -18.75 -8.76
CA GLN A 283 -12.42 -19.70 -9.76
C GLN A 283 -11.58 -20.83 -9.16
N ILE A 284 -10.80 -20.52 -8.11
CA ILE A 284 -10.05 -21.53 -7.38
C ILE A 284 -11.01 -22.42 -6.56
N ALA A 285 -11.98 -21.84 -5.84
CA ALA A 285 -12.96 -22.58 -5.05
C ALA A 285 -13.85 -23.50 -5.90
N GLU A 286 -14.25 -23.05 -7.10
CA GLU A 286 -15.05 -23.84 -8.06
C GLU A 286 -14.36 -25.14 -8.48
N MET A 287 -13.02 -25.21 -8.42
CA MET A 287 -12.30 -26.48 -8.68
C MET A 287 -12.50 -27.53 -7.58
N PHE A 288 -13.06 -27.13 -6.44
CA PHE A 288 -13.21 -27.92 -5.21
C PHE A 288 -14.65 -27.85 -4.65
N GLU A 289 -15.66 -27.75 -5.52
CA GLU A 289 -17.08 -27.54 -5.13
C GLU A 289 -17.62 -28.55 -4.11
N ASN A 290 -17.10 -29.78 -4.13
CA ASN A 290 -17.56 -30.86 -3.25
C ASN A 290 -16.59 -31.16 -2.09
N GLU A 291 -15.58 -30.29 -1.90
CA GLU A 291 -14.57 -30.49 -0.87
C GLU A 291 -14.95 -29.68 0.39
N PRO A 292 -15.34 -30.39 1.49
CA PRO A 292 -15.84 -29.71 2.69
C PRO A 292 -14.78 -28.88 3.44
N HIS A 293 -13.50 -29.10 3.14
CA HIS A 293 -12.38 -28.41 3.77
C HIS A 293 -11.85 -27.22 2.96
N VAL A 294 -12.53 -26.83 1.86
CA VAL A 294 -12.21 -25.65 1.07
C VAL A 294 -13.33 -24.61 1.20
N HIS A 295 -13.00 -23.47 1.77
CA HIS A 295 -13.95 -22.43 2.15
C HIS A 295 -13.71 -21.13 1.38
N LEU A 296 -14.72 -20.64 0.68
CA LEU A 296 -14.70 -19.33 0.04
C LEU A 296 -15.31 -18.25 0.96
N LEU A 297 -14.48 -17.30 1.40
CA LEU A 297 -14.96 -16.13 2.14
C LEU A 297 -15.18 -14.95 1.20
N GLN A 298 -16.41 -14.43 1.18
CA GLN A 298 -16.78 -13.30 0.32
C GLN A 298 -16.68 -11.94 1.02
N ASN A 299 -16.25 -11.91 2.28
CA ASN A 299 -16.12 -10.72 3.10
C ASN A 299 -15.26 -9.66 2.43
N ASP A 300 -15.61 -8.40 2.62
CA ASP A 300 -14.79 -7.25 2.27
C ASP A 300 -14.22 -6.63 3.55
N PHE A 301 -13.16 -7.22 4.04
CA PHE A 301 -12.49 -6.77 5.25
C PHE A 301 -12.00 -5.33 5.12
N SER A 302 -12.08 -4.55 6.19
CA SER A 302 -11.22 -3.39 6.38
C SER A 302 -9.77 -3.84 6.61
N CYS A 303 -8.82 -2.91 6.59
CA CYS A 303 -7.43 -3.26 6.91
C CYS A 303 -7.27 -3.77 8.35
N PHE A 304 -8.07 -3.31 9.29
CA PHE A 304 -8.08 -3.77 10.69
C PHE A 304 -8.66 -5.17 10.84
N GLU A 305 -9.78 -5.44 10.15
CA GLU A 305 -10.36 -6.78 10.12
C GLU A 305 -9.43 -7.78 9.45
N TYR A 306 -8.75 -7.39 8.35
CA TYR A 306 -7.76 -8.22 7.70
C TYR A 306 -6.57 -8.52 8.63
N ASP A 307 -6.04 -7.50 9.32
CA ASP A 307 -4.94 -7.64 10.28
C ASP A 307 -5.30 -8.57 11.44
N ALA A 308 -6.53 -8.48 11.94
CA ALA A 308 -7.05 -9.36 12.99
C ALA A 308 -7.32 -10.77 12.46
N PHE A 309 -7.87 -10.89 11.25
CA PHE A 309 -8.28 -12.16 10.66
C PHE A 309 -7.08 -13.05 10.30
N VAL A 310 -6.00 -12.47 9.78
CA VAL A 310 -4.81 -13.22 9.38
C VAL A 310 -4.15 -13.99 10.53
N ARG A 311 -4.36 -13.57 11.77
CA ARG A 311 -3.84 -14.21 12.99
C ARG A 311 -4.41 -15.62 13.25
N ASN A 312 -5.54 -15.95 12.60
CA ASN A 312 -6.19 -17.26 12.79
C ASN A 312 -5.59 -18.38 11.92
N PHE A 313 -4.55 -18.08 11.12
CA PHE A 313 -3.94 -19.04 10.23
C PHE A 313 -2.60 -19.55 10.77
N GLU A 314 -2.30 -20.84 10.52
CA GLU A 314 -0.98 -21.40 10.77
C GLU A 314 0.06 -20.72 9.88
N PHE A 315 -0.27 -20.52 8.61
CA PHE A 315 0.46 -19.74 7.62
C PHE A 315 -0.49 -19.34 6.48
N ILE A 316 -0.01 -18.48 5.59
CA ILE A 316 -0.78 -18.09 4.40
C ILE A 316 0.00 -18.36 3.11
N ILE A 317 -0.72 -18.49 2.00
CA ILE A 317 -0.19 -18.52 0.64
C ILE A 317 -0.74 -17.28 -0.07
N CYS A 318 0.12 -16.31 -0.34
CA CYS A 318 -0.36 -14.99 -0.68
C CYS A 318 0.41 -14.36 -1.86
N SER A 319 -0.35 -13.82 -2.81
CA SER A 319 0.19 -13.08 -3.96
C SER A 319 0.05 -11.57 -3.81
N ARG A 320 -0.49 -11.06 -2.70
CA ARG A 320 -0.62 -9.63 -2.42
C ARG A 320 0.46 -9.15 -1.45
N PHE A 321 1.27 -8.17 -1.89
CA PHE A 321 2.38 -7.64 -1.11
C PHE A 321 1.95 -7.28 0.33
N HIS A 322 0.96 -6.41 0.51
CA HIS A 322 0.49 -6.05 1.84
C HIS A 322 -0.29 -7.15 2.55
N GLY A 323 -0.79 -8.16 1.82
CA GLY A 323 -1.32 -9.36 2.46
C GLY A 323 -0.22 -10.11 3.22
N ILE A 324 0.98 -10.22 2.62
CA ILE A 324 2.18 -10.79 3.24
C ILE A 324 2.71 -9.88 4.36
N VAL A 325 2.73 -8.55 4.15
CA VAL A 325 3.14 -7.57 5.17
C VAL A 325 2.31 -7.73 6.45
N HIS A 326 0.98 -7.83 6.33
CA HIS A 326 0.10 -8.05 7.49
C HIS A 326 0.35 -9.41 8.16
N ALA A 327 0.64 -10.46 7.39
CA ALA A 327 0.99 -11.76 7.96
C ALA A 327 2.28 -11.65 8.78
N TYR A 328 3.35 -11.14 8.20
CA TYR A 328 4.64 -11.00 8.87
C TYR A 328 4.60 -10.09 10.10
N LYS A 329 3.87 -8.96 10.01
CA LYS A 329 3.62 -8.08 11.16
C LYS A 329 3.03 -8.84 12.35
N ASN A 330 2.17 -9.81 12.06
CA ASN A 330 1.51 -10.66 13.07
C ASN A 330 2.24 -11.99 13.31
N HIS A 331 3.47 -12.11 12.85
CA HIS A 331 4.32 -13.30 12.96
C HIS A 331 3.73 -14.55 12.28
N ILE A 332 2.86 -14.37 11.28
CA ILE A 332 2.28 -15.47 10.50
C ILE A 332 3.17 -15.71 9.27
N PRO A 333 3.72 -16.92 9.10
CA PRO A 333 4.53 -17.28 7.94
C PRO A 333 3.73 -17.17 6.64
N ALA A 334 4.44 -16.90 5.55
CA ALA A 334 3.80 -16.79 4.25
C ALA A 334 4.62 -17.46 3.14
N ILE A 335 3.97 -18.26 2.31
CA ILE A 335 4.50 -18.61 0.99
C ILE A 335 4.06 -17.48 0.03
N ALA A 336 5.04 -16.71 -0.42
CA ALA A 336 4.83 -15.57 -1.30
C ALA A 336 4.77 -16.02 -2.76
N LEU A 337 3.65 -15.82 -3.42
CA LEU A 337 3.49 -16.07 -4.85
C LEU A 337 3.59 -14.75 -5.62
N GLY A 338 4.81 -14.25 -5.80
CA GLY A 338 5.07 -12.91 -6.32
C GLY A 338 6.06 -12.87 -7.47
N TRP A 339 5.88 -11.91 -8.38
CA TRP A 339 6.68 -11.74 -9.59
C TRP A 339 7.67 -10.57 -9.55
N ALA A 340 7.60 -9.70 -8.55
CA ALA A 340 8.39 -8.47 -8.49
C ALA A 340 9.49 -8.53 -7.40
N VAL A 341 10.58 -7.81 -7.63
CA VAL A 341 11.74 -7.73 -6.71
C VAL A 341 11.34 -7.42 -5.27
N LYS A 342 10.37 -6.53 -5.06
CA LYS A 342 9.87 -6.16 -3.72
C LYS A 342 9.40 -7.35 -2.87
N TYR A 343 8.92 -8.44 -3.48
CA TYR A 343 8.53 -9.64 -2.72
C TYR A 343 9.77 -10.38 -2.20
N ARG A 344 10.85 -10.43 -3.00
CA ARG A 344 12.12 -11.07 -2.59
C ARG A 344 12.75 -10.31 -1.44
N GLU A 345 12.79 -8.98 -1.52
CA GLU A 345 13.35 -8.16 -0.44
C GLU A 345 12.48 -8.25 0.84
N LEU A 346 11.15 -8.26 0.69
CA LEU A 346 10.23 -8.42 1.82
C LEU A 346 10.44 -9.77 2.53
N THR A 347 10.46 -10.88 1.80
CA THR A 347 10.66 -12.21 2.39
C THR A 347 12.05 -12.34 3.02
N ALA A 348 13.09 -11.82 2.36
CA ALA A 348 14.45 -11.82 2.88
C ALA A 348 14.58 -10.99 4.17
N SER A 349 13.89 -9.85 4.29
CA SER A 349 13.95 -8.97 5.45
C SER A 349 13.45 -9.62 6.75
N VAL A 350 12.67 -10.70 6.65
CA VAL A 350 12.12 -11.44 7.80
C VAL A 350 12.60 -12.90 7.87
N GLY A 351 13.69 -13.23 7.15
CA GLY A 351 14.26 -14.58 7.16
C GLY A 351 13.47 -15.63 6.38
N GLN A 352 12.58 -15.19 5.46
CA GLN A 352 11.68 -16.07 4.69
C GLN A 352 12.04 -16.16 3.20
N ALA A 353 13.31 -15.94 2.83
CA ALA A 353 13.76 -15.86 1.45
C ALA A 353 13.53 -17.13 0.62
N GLU A 354 13.41 -18.30 1.25
CA GLU A 354 13.17 -19.57 0.58
C GLU A 354 11.68 -19.83 0.23
N TYR A 355 10.76 -19.01 0.76
CA TYR A 355 9.31 -19.18 0.59
C TYR A 355 8.73 -18.21 -0.45
N ILE A 356 9.49 -17.90 -1.52
CA ILE A 356 9.02 -17.05 -2.62
C ILE A 356 9.10 -17.76 -3.95
N PHE A 357 8.00 -17.73 -4.73
CA PHE A 357 7.88 -18.35 -6.05
C PHE A 357 7.15 -17.41 -7.00
N ASP A 358 7.61 -17.34 -8.24
CA ASP A 358 6.91 -16.60 -9.31
C ASP A 358 5.98 -17.53 -10.06
N ILE A 359 4.71 -17.54 -9.68
CA ILE A 359 3.68 -18.39 -10.33
C ILE A 359 3.26 -17.87 -11.70
N THR A 360 3.77 -16.72 -12.15
CA THR A 360 3.51 -16.16 -13.49
C THR A 360 4.54 -16.62 -14.50
N ASP A 361 5.70 -17.08 -14.03
CA ASP A 361 6.78 -17.60 -14.87
C ASP A 361 6.49 -19.05 -15.30
N GLU A 362 6.60 -19.32 -16.60
CA GLU A 362 6.49 -20.69 -17.13
C GLU A 362 7.58 -21.62 -16.57
N ALA A 363 8.76 -21.06 -16.27
CA ALA A 363 9.89 -21.78 -15.67
C ALA A 363 9.81 -21.91 -14.13
N CYS A 364 8.65 -21.58 -13.51
CA CYS A 364 8.46 -21.74 -12.07
C CYS A 364 8.75 -23.18 -11.64
N ASP A 365 9.66 -23.34 -10.69
CA ASP A 365 9.99 -24.64 -10.12
C ASP A 365 8.86 -25.12 -9.19
N GLU A 366 7.91 -25.85 -9.78
CA GLU A 366 6.74 -26.39 -9.07
C GLU A 366 7.17 -27.40 -8.00
N GLU A 367 8.23 -28.19 -8.23
CA GLU A 367 8.72 -29.16 -7.27
C GLU A 367 9.30 -28.46 -6.04
N ALA A 368 10.16 -27.45 -6.23
CA ALA A 368 10.69 -26.64 -5.14
C ALA A 368 9.57 -25.92 -4.35
N MET A 369 8.55 -25.40 -5.05
CA MET A 369 7.38 -24.78 -4.41
C MET A 369 6.62 -25.77 -3.51
N LEU A 370 6.40 -27.00 -3.97
CA LEU A 370 5.72 -28.03 -3.18
C LEU A 370 6.58 -28.55 -2.02
N GLN A 371 7.89 -28.64 -2.20
CA GLN A 371 8.82 -28.97 -1.10
C GLN A 371 8.80 -27.89 -0.03
N ALA A 372 8.78 -26.59 -0.43
CA ALA A 372 8.64 -25.47 0.50
C ALA A 372 7.28 -25.49 1.23
N LEU A 373 6.19 -25.84 0.53
CA LEU A 373 4.87 -26.01 1.15
C LEU A 373 4.89 -27.13 2.21
N GLN A 374 5.45 -28.29 1.89
CA GLN A 374 5.59 -29.39 2.85
C GLN A 374 6.47 -29.02 4.04
N LYS A 375 7.54 -28.25 3.81
CA LYS A 375 8.38 -27.72 4.88
C LYS A 375 7.60 -26.77 5.77
N MET A 376 6.83 -25.84 5.17
CA MET A 376 5.99 -24.88 5.89
C MET A 376 4.94 -25.59 6.76
N VAL A 377 4.23 -26.57 6.22
CA VAL A 377 3.23 -27.37 6.98
C VAL A 377 3.84 -27.99 8.24
N ARG A 378 5.08 -28.45 8.16
CA ARG A 378 5.76 -29.12 9.31
C ARG A 378 6.37 -28.14 10.30
N ASN A 379 6.81 -26.95 9.82
CA ASN A 379 7.70 -26.08 10.57
C ASN A 379 7.14 -24.67 10.79
N TYR A 380 5.85 -24.40 10.53
CA TYR A 380 5.29 -23.05 10.61
C TYR A 380 5.50 -22.39 11.99
N GLU A 381 5.55 -23.14 13.07
CA GLU A 381 5.81 -22.61 14.41
C GLU A 381 7.25 -22.09 14.54
N GLN A 382 8.25 -22.82 14.01
CA GLN A 382 9.63 -22.35 13.97
C GLN A 382 9.79 -21.13 13.08
N GLU A 383 9.09 -21.10 11.93
CA GLU A 383 9.10 -19.96 11.03
C GLU A 383 8.47 -18.71 11.67
N ARG A 384 7.46 -18.88 12.53
CA ARG A 384 6.91 -17.78 13.35
C ARG A 384 7.97 -17.15 14.26
N GLU A 385 8.77 -17.94 14.94
CA GLU A 385 9.82 -17.41 15.83
C GLU A 385 10.93 -16.71 15.03
N VAL A 386 11.28 -17.22 13.85
CA VAL A 386 12.22 -16.56 12.93
C VAL A 386 11.68 -15.18 12.54
N ILE A 387 10.44 -15.10 12.05
CA ILE A 387 9.79 -13.85 11.67
C ILE A 387 9.74 -12.88 12.84
N LYS A 388 9.31 -13.35 14.01
CA LYS A 388 9.19 -12.53 15.23
C LYS A 388 10.52 -11.88 15.61
N SER A 389 11.63 -12.59 15.52
CA SER A 389 12.95 -12.04 15.84
C SER A 389 13.35 -10.91 14.88
N HIS A 390 13.05 -11.04 13.58
CA HIS A 390 13.34 -10.01 12.58
C HIS A 390 12.40 -8.80 12.72
N ILE A 391 11.11 -9.03 12.96
CA ILE A 391 10.11 -7.97 13.14
C ILE A 391 10.45 -7.09 14.34
N GLN A 392 10.95 -7.64 15.44
CA GLN A 392 11.43 -6.84 16.57
C GLN A 392 12.54 -5.87 16.17
N GLY A 393 13.49 -6.30 15.33
CA GLY A 393 14.52 -5.42 14.77
C GLY A 393 13.92 -4.33 13.89
N ILE A 394 13.02 -4.68 12.97
CA ILE A 394 12.34 -3.73 12.07
C ILE A 394 11.54 -2.69 12.86
N GLN A 395 10.85 -3.09 13.90
CA GLN A 395 10.05 -2.19 14.75
C GLN A 395 10.89 -1.23 15.59
N SER A 396 12.16 -1.56 15.84
CA SER A 396 13.10 -0.65 16.51
C SER A 396 13.58 0.50 15.62
N GLU A 397 13.44 0.37 14.27
CA GLU A 397 13.84 1.37 13.27
C GLU A 397 12.61 2.12 12.73
N ASN A 398 11.97 2.94 13.56
CA ASN A 398 10.74 3.61 13.19
C ASN A 398 11.01 4.88 12.38
N CYS A 399 10.56 4.91 11.11
CA CYS A 399 10.70 6.07 10.22
C CYS A 399 9.97 7.34 10.72
N PHE A 400 8.97 7.19 11.60
CA PHE A 400 8.25 8.32 12.21
C PHE A 400 9.05 9.04 13.29
N GLU A 401 10.10 8.44 13.87
CA GLU A 401 10.99 9.14 14.78
C GLU A 401 11.70 10.30 14.08
N CYS A 402 12.22 10.05 12.87
CA CYS A 402 12.85 11.08 12.04
C CYS A 402 11.88 12.25 11.74
N LEU A 403 10.60 11.96 11.49
CA LEU A 403 9.56 12.96 11.30
C LEU A 403 9.30 13.74 12.59
N SER A 404 9.18 13.05 13.72
CA SER A 404 8.96 13.65 15.04
C SER A 404 10.11 14.59 15.46
N GLU A 405 11.35 14.13 15.33
CA GLU A 405 12.54 14.95 15.60
C GLU A 405 12.58 16.20 14.73
N TRP A 406 12.23 16.05 13.45
CA TRP A 406 12.19 17.19 12.55
C TRP A 406 11.10 18.20 12.96
N VAL A 407 9.91 17.75 13.34
CA VAL A 407 8.82 18.62 13.81
C VAL A 407 9.22 19.36 15.08
N LYS A 408 9.76 18.66 16.08
CA LYS A 408 10.26 19.27 17.33
C LYS A 408 11.28 20.37 17.05
N LYS A 409 12.24 20.10 16.18
CA LYS A 409 13.30 21.05 15.84
C LYS A 409 12.78 22.33 15.16
N ASN A 410 11.67 22.27 14.41
CA ASN A 410 11.21 23.37 13.54
C ASN A 410 9.95 24.08 14.06
N TYR A 411 9.19 23.48 14.98
CA TYR A 411 7.92 24.01 15.48
C TYR A 411 7.83 24.12 17.00
N GLU A 412 8.72 23.50 17.78
CA GLU A 412 8.93 23.69 19.21
C GLU A 412 10.18 24.55 19.47
#